data_c4cb7b4a5764ec0104271e9fbc14cad5
#
_entry.id   c4cb7b4a5764ec0104271e9fbc14cad5
#
_cell.length_a   1.000
_cell.length_b   1.000
_cell.length_c   1.000
_cell.angle_alpha   90.00
_cell.angle_beta   90.00
_cell.angle_gamma   90.00
#
_symmetry.space_group_name_H-M   'P 1'
#
loop_
_entity.id
_entity.type
_entity.pdbx_description
1 polymer ?
#
loop_
_entity_poly.entity_id
_entity_poly.type
_entity_poly.pdbx_seq_one_letter_code
_entity_poly.pdbx_strand_id
1 'polypeptide(L)'
;MYLWFQERDLNGFASHFLSESLGEMEHAQKFADYLIARGQSVKLDEIPAPVQTWDSIEDLISYSFNMEADLTSSLQQLYSISERISDTRTNVFLDPIIDAQTKSEDEFANILGKVKFASNQPSAILLIDSDLKKK
;
A
#
# COMPACT_ATOMS: atom_id res chain seq x y z
N MET A 1 9.90 -2.20 5.94
CA MET A 1 8.95 -3.24 6.38
C MET A 1 9.40 -4.64 5.97
N TYR A 2 9.58 -4.97 4.69
CA TYR A 2 10.10 -6.27 4.25
C TYR A 2 11.31 -6.77 5.06
N LEU A 3 12.38 -5.96 5.16
CA LEU A 3 13.59 -6.32 5.92
C LEU A 3 13.32 -6.55 7.41
N TRP A 4 12.44 -5.76 8.01
CA TRP A 4 12.06 -5.90 9.41
C TRP A 4 11.42 -7.26 9.72
N PHE A 5 10.56 -7.76 8.82
CA PHE A 5 9.98 -9.10 8.93
C PHE A 5 10.99 -10.20 8.61
N GLN A 6 11.86 -9.96 7.61
CA GLN A 6 12.90 -10.92 7.22
C GLN A 6 13.89 -11.20 8.36
N GLU A 7 14.28 -10.16 9.10
CA GLU A 7 15.16 -10.26 10.29
C GLU A 7 14.53 -11.06 11.45
N ARG A 8 13.23 -11.32 11.39
CA ARG A 8 12.44 -12.04 12.41
C ARG A 8 11.93 -13.39 11.93
N ASP A 9 12.41 -13.86 10.78
CA ASP A 9 11.98 -15.13 10.15
C ASP A 9 10.47 -15.21 9.86
N LEU A 10 9.78 -14.07 9.78
CA LEU A 10 8.37 -13.96 9.40
C LEU A 10 8.24 -13.82 7.87
N ASN A 11 8.51 -14.93 7.19
CA ASN A 11 8.69 -14.98 5.74
C ASN A 11 7.39 -14.72 4.95
N GLY A 12 6.23 -15.02 5.53
CA GLY A 12 4.93 -14.74 4.91
C GLY A 12 4.66 -13.23 4.85
N PHE A 13 4.80 -12.54 5.98
CA PHE A 13 4.73 -11.08 6.02
C PHE A 13 5.82 -10.46 5.12
N ALA A 14 7.06 -10.96 5.18
CA ALA A 14 8.13 -10.45 4.34
C ALA A 14 7.78 -10.56 2.85
N SER A 15 7.30 -11.71 2.38
CA SER A 15 6.90 -11.90 0.98
C SER A 15 5.77 -10.97 0.58
N HIS A 16 4.76 -10.78 1.44
CA HIS A 16 3.67 -9.84 1.21
C HIS A 16 4.21 -8.40 1.01
N PHE A 17 5.00 -7.88 1.94
CA PHE A 17 5.55 -6.53 1.82
C PHE A 17 6.54 -6.35 0.66
N LEU A 18 7.22 -7.41 0.22
CA LEU A 18 8.03 -7.35 -1.00
C LEU A 18 7.15 -7.21 -2.24
N SER A 19 6.06 -7.99 -2.32
CA SER A 19 5.08 -7.89 -3.41
C SER A 19 4.45 -6.51 -3.48
N GLU A 20 4.01 -5.95 -2.34
CA GLU A 20 3.48 -4.60 -2.24
C GLU A 20 4.49 -3.56 -2.76
N SER A 21 5.75 -3.66 -2.32
CA SER A 21 6.80 -2.74 -2.78
C SER A 21 7.00 -2.75 -4.30
N LEU A 22 6.90 -3.92 -4.92
CA LEU A 22 7.00 -4.05 -6.39
C LEU A 22 5.75 -3.46 -7.07
N GLY A 23 4.57 -3.70 -6.50
CA GLY A 23 3.31 -3.11 -6.97
C GLY A 23 3.32 -1.58 -6.94
N GLU A 24 3.85 -0.98 -5.86
CA GLU A 24 3.99 0.47 -5.73
C GLU A 24 4.92 1.08 -6.79
N MET A 25 5.98 0.38 -7.15
CA MET A 25 6.84 0.80 -8.26
C MET A 25 6.10 0.80 -9.60
N GLU A 26 5.24 -0.19 -9.84
CA GLU A 26 4.39 -0.24 -11.04
C GLU A 26 3.35 0.88 -11.04
N HIS A 27 2.77 1.22 -9.88
CA HIS A 27 1.85 2.35 -9.75
C HIS A 27 2.55 3.67 -10.07
N ALA A 28 3.73 3.91 -9.51
CA ALA A 28 4.51 5.10 -9.81
C ALA A 28 4.81 5.23 -11.31
N GLN A 29 5.18 4.12 -11.98
CA GLN A 29 5.41 4.10 -13.42
C GLN A 29 4.15 4.43 -14.22
N LYS A 30 2.98 3.89 -13.84
CA LYS A 30 1.70 4.19 -14.51
C LYS A 30 1.36 5.68 -14.46
N PHE A 31 1.57 6.34 -13.31
CA PHE A 31 1.35 7.79 -13.19
C PHE A 31 2.33 8.58 -14.04
N ALA A 32 3.61 8.20 -14.05
CA ALA A 32 4.63 8.85 -14.87
C ALA A 32 4.30 8.74 -16.36
N ASP A 33 3.95 7.55 -16.84
CA ASP A 33 3.58 7.30 -18.23
C ASP A 33 2.32 8.08 -18.63
N TYR A 34 1.33 8.15 -17.74
CA TYR A 34 0.13 8.94 -17.96
C TYR A 34 0.45 10.44 -18.13
N LEU A 35 1.28 11.02 -17.26
CA LEU A 35 1.70 12.41 -17.37
C LEU A 35 2.42 12.68 -18.70
N ILE A 36 3.35 11.80 -19.09
CA ILE A 36 4.08 11.91 -20.36
C ILE A 36 3.11 11.83 -21.54
N ALA A 37 2.17 10.88 -21.54
CA ALA A 37 1.15 10.75 -22.57
C ALA A 37 0.22 11.99 -22.66
N ARG A 38 0.09 12.74 -21.58
CA ARG A 38 -0.64 14.01 -21.52
C ARG A 38 0.23 15.23 -21.94
N GLY A 39 1.48 15.00 -22.34
CA GLY A 39 2.42 16.06 -22.72
C GLY A 39 2.95 16.86 -21.51
N GLN A 40 2.90 16.27 -20.32
CA GLN A 40 3.40 16.87 -19.09
C GLN A 40 4.80 16.35 -18.75
N SER A 41 5.57 17.16 -18.03
CA SER A 41 6.85 16.73 -17.47
C SER A 41 6.65 16.09 -16.10
N VAL A 42 7.27 14.94 -15.89
CA VAL A 42 7.34 14.32 -14.55
C VAL A 42 8.37 15.07 -13.72
N LYS A 43 7.98 15.54 -12.56
CA LYS A 43 8.86 16.14 -11.56
C LYS A 43 9.00 15.16 -10.41
N LEU A 44 10.23 14.84 -10.06
CA LEU A 44 10.54 13.98 -8.93
C LEU A 44 11.12 14.86 -7.82
N ASP A 45 10.50 14.77 -6.65
CA ASP A 45 10.98 15.43 -5.43
C ASP A 45 11.81 14.49 -4.58
N GLU A 46 12.41 15.01 -3.52
CA GLU A 46 13.16 14.22 -2.54
C GLU A 46 12.23 13.20 -1.86
N ILE A 47 12.67 11.95 -1.80
CA ILE A 47 12.00 10.91 -1.01
C ILE A 47 12.68 10.88 0.36
N PRO A 48 11.97 11.20 1.46
CA PRO A 48 12.55 11.15 2.79
C PRO A 48 12.92 9.72 3.19
N ALA A 49 13.88 9.60 4.11
CA ALA A 49 14.26 8.29 4.63
C ALA A 49 13.03 7.58 5.25
N PRO A 50 12.81 6.30 4.91
CA PRO A 50 11.66 5.57 5.42
C PRO A 50 11.78 5.31 6.92
N VAL A 51 10.64 5.13 7.58
CA VAL A 51 10.60 4.58 8.94
C VAL A 51 11.21 3.18 8.92
N GLN A 52 12.12 2.89 9.84
CA GLN A 52 12.89 1.63 9.88
C GLN A 52 12.61 0.78 11.13
N THR A 53 11.97 1.35 12.15
CA THR A 53 11.73 0.67 13.42
C THR A 53 10.26 0.77 13.82
N TRP A 54 9.75 -0.33 14.34
CA TRP A 54 8.41 -0.45 14.91
C TRP A 54 8.49 -1.26 16.20
N ASP A 55 7.64 -0.95 17.17
CA ASP A 55 7.63 -1.59 18.49
C ASP A 55 6.98 -2.98 18.44
N SER A 56 6.08 -3.21 17.50
CA SER A 56 5.34 -4.47 17.35
C SER A 56 4.90 -4.71 15.90
N ILE A 57 4.45 -5.94 15.62
CA ILE A 57 3.81 -6.29 14.34
C ILE A 57 2.52 -5.47 14.15
N GLU A 58 1.73 -5.32 15.22
CA GLU A 58 0.50 -4.52 15.18
C GLU A 58 0.78 -3.06 14.83
N ASP A 59 1.83 -2.48 15.40
CA ASP A 59 2.25 -1.11 15.10
C ASP A 59 2.64 -0.96 13.62
N LEU A 60 3.45 -1.88 13.09
CA LEU A 60 3.86 -1.88 11.68
C LEU A 60 2.64 -2.02 10.75
N ILE A 61 1.75 -2.98 11.00
CA ILE A 61 0.56 -3.21 10.16
C ILE A 61 -0.42 -2.04 10.27
N SER A 62 -0.58 -1.45 11.46
CA SER A 62 -1.39 -0.24 11.65
C SER A 62 -0.84 0.94 10.87
N TYR A 63 0.48 1.12 10.87
CA TYR A 63 1.15 2.14 10.07
C TYR A 63 0.89 1.93 8.57
N SER A 64 1.01 0.69 8.08
CA SER A 64 0.75 0.36 6.68
C SER A 64 -0.71 0.63 6.30
N PHE A 65 -1.68 0.20 7.12
CA PHE A 65 -3.10 0.48 6.89
C PHE A 65 -3.40 1.98 6.81
N ASN A 66 -2.78 2.78 7.69
CA ASN A 66 -2.95 4.24 7.64
C ASN A 66 -2.38 4.84 6.35
N MET A 67 -1.27 4.33 5.84
CA MET A 67 -0.73 4.76 4.54
C MET A 67 -1.70 4.46 3.39
N GLU A 68 -2.34 3.29 3.38
CA GLU A 68 -3.37 2.96 2.39
C GLU A 68 -4.58 3.91 2.47
N ALA A 69 -5.06 4.19 3.68
CA ALA A 69 -6.18 5.13 3.88
C ALA A 69 -5.83 6.56 3.45
N ASP A 70 -4.60 7.01 3.69
CA ASP A 70 -4.11 8.31 3.23
C ASP A 70 -4.00 8.38 1.70
N LEU A 71 -3.55 7.29 1.07
CA LEU A 71 -3.51 7.16 -0.39
C LEU A 71 -4.92 7.19 -0.98
N THR A 72 -5.86 6.45 -0.40
CA THR A 72 -7.29 6.49 -0.79
C THR A 72 -7.82 7.94 -0.75
N SER A 73 -7.56 8.67 0.34
CA SER A 73 -7.96 10.06 0.48
C SER A 73 -7.34 10.96 -0.61
N SER A 74 -6.07 10.73 -0.95
CA SER A 74 -5.36 11.48 -1.99
C SER A 74 -5.93 11.20 -3.38
N LEU A 75 -6.24 9.94 -3.69
CA LEU A 75 -6.88 9.55 -4.96
C LEU A 75 -8.27 10.16 -5.11
N GLN A 76 -9.08 10.16 -4.04
CA GLN A 76 -10.41 10.79 -4.04
C GLN A 76 -10.33 12.31 -4.27
N GLN A 77 -9.35 12.98 -3.67
CA GLN A 77 -9.12 14.41 -3.90
C GLN A 77 -8.73 14.67 -5.36
N LEU A 78 -7.81 13.87 -5.90
CA LEU A 78 -7.40 13.99 -7.31
C LEU A 78 -8.58 13.76 -8.26
N TYR A 79 -9.39 12.75 -7.99
CA TYR A 79 -10.62 12.48 -8.77
C TYR A 79 -11.58 13.65 -8.73
N SER A 80 -11.85 14.20 -7.56
CA SER A 80 -12.73 15.35 -7.39
C SER A 80 -12.21 16.61 -8.10
N ILE A 81 -10.89 16.81 -8.15
CA ILE A 81 -10.28 17.91 -8.91
C ILE A 81 -10.51 17.71 -10.40
N SER A 82 -10.26 16.50 -10.92
CA SER A 82 -10.44 16.20 -12.34
C SER A 82 -11.89 16.31 -12.78
N GLU A 83 -12.85 15.89 -11.97
CA GLU A 83 -14.29 16.10 -12.23
C GLU A 83 -14.63 17.60 -12.33
N ARG A 84 -14.18 18.39 -11.36
CA ARG A 84 -14.48 19.82 -11.30
C ARG A 84 -14.01 20.61 -12.53
N ILE A 85 -12.89 20.18 -13.13
CA ILE A 85 -12.35 20.80 -14.36
C ILE A 85 -12.77 20.05 -15.64
N SER A 86 -13.66 19.05 -15.52
CA SER A 86 -14.15 18.23 -16.63
C SER A 86 -13.04 17.47 -17.38
N ASP A 87 -11.98 17.06 -16.68
CA ASP A 87 -10.93 16.20 -17.25
C ASP A 87 -11.33 14.73 -17.18
N THR A 88 -12.27 14.35 -18.03
CA THR A 88 -12.80 12.98 -18.11
C THR A 88 -11.70 11.93 -18.36
N ARG A 89 -10.60 12.28 -19.07
CA ARG A 89 -9.51 11.34 -19.32
C ARG A 89 -8.77 10.98 -18.05
N THR A 90 -8.59 11.95 -17.15
CA THR A 90 -7.99 11.68 -15.83
C THR A 90 -8.92 10.81 -14.98
N ASN A 91 -10.24 11.03 -15.02
CA ASN A 91 -11.19 10.17 -14.31
C ASN A 91 -11.10 8.71 -14.79
N VAL A 92 -11.15 8.48 -16.12
CA VAL A 92 -11.01 7.13 -16.71
C VAL A 92 -9.68 6.47 -16.36
N PHE A 93 -8.60 7.25 -16.25
CA PHE A 93 -7.30 6.74 -15.80
C PHE A 93 -7.33 6.33 -14.33
N LEU A 94 -8.01 7.09 -13.47
CA LEU A 94 -8.08 6.85 -12.03
C LEU A 94 -9.04 5.73 -11.65
N ASP A 95 -10.11 5.48 -12.40
CA ASP A 95 -11.12 4.47 -12.08
C ASP A 95 -10.53 3.09 -11.70
N PRO A 96 -9.67 2.45 -12.52
CA PRO A 96 -9.09 1.16 -12.16
C PRO A 96 -8.11 1.24 -10.99
N ILE A 97 -7.49 2.41 -10.76
CA ILE A 97 -6.57 2.62 -9.65
C ILE A 97 -7.35 2.68 -8.33
N ILE A 98 -8.48 3.39 -8.32
CA ILE A 98 -9.36 3.49 -7.15
C ILE A 98 -10.00 2.12 -6.83
N ASP A 99 -10.40 1.34 -7.85
CA ASP A 99 -10.89 -0.03 -7.63
C ASP A 99 -9.82 -0.93 -7.00
N ALA A 100 -8.58 -0.85 -7.49
CA ALA A 100 -7.45 -1.59 -6.91
C ALA A 100 -7.16 -1.12 -5.48
N GLN A 101 -7.17 0.19 -5.22
CA GLN A 101 -6.94 0.78 -3.90
C GLN A 101 -7.95 0.30 -2.86
N THR A 102 -9.22 0.14 -3.25
CA THR A 102 -10.25 -0.41 -2.37
C THR A 102 -9.88 -1.81 -1.88
N LYS A 103 -9.29 -2.62 -2.76
CA LYS A 103 -8.87 -3.99 -2.42
C LYS A 103 -7.64 -4.01 -1.52
N SER A 104 -6.66 -3.13 -1.79
CA SER A 104 -5.46 -2.98 -0.93
C SER A 104 -5.84 -2.54 0.48
N GLU A 105 -6.70 -1.54 0.61
CA GLU A 105 -7.18 -1.07 1.92
C GLU A 105 -7.91 -2.18 2.69
N ASP A 106 -8.80 -2.94 2.02
CA ASP A 106 -9.49 -4.09 2.64
C ASP A 106 -8.51 -5.19 3.05
N GLU A 107 -7.50 -5.49 2.24
CA GLU A 107 -6.49 -6.48 2.57
C GLU A 107 -5.69 -6.09 3.83
N PHE A 108 -5.20 -4.85 3.92
CA PHE A 108 -4.49 -4.37 5.11
C PHE A 108 -5.40 -4.29 6.33
N ALA A 109 -6.67 -3.91 6.18
CA ALA A 109 -7.66 -3.95 7.25
C ALA A 109 -7.86 -5.38 7.79
N ASN A 110 -7.95 -6.37 6.90
CA ASN A 110 -8.08 -7.77 7.26
C ASN A 110 -6.84 -8.31 8.01
N ILE A 111 -5.63 -7.98 7.51
CA ILE A 111 -4.39 -8.36 8.19
C ILE A 111 -4.33 -7.73 9.57
N LEU A 112 -4.62 -6.43 9.68
CA LEU A 112 -4.63 -5.70 10.94
C LEU A 112 -5.63 -6.32 11.94
N GLY A 113 -6.84 -6.64 11.47
CA GLY A 113 -7.87 -7.29 12.28
C GLY A 113 -7.38 -8.63 12.86
N LYS A 114 -6.74 -9.47 12.03
CA LYS A 114 -6.16 -10.75 12.46
C LYS A 114 -5.03 -10.56 13.47
N VAL A 115 -4.12 -9.60 13.23
CA VAL A 115 -3.00 -9.30 14.13
C VAL A 115 -3.50 -8.80 15.49
N LYS A 116 -4.49 -7.90 15.51
CA LYS A 116 -5.13 -7.43 16.73
C LYS A 116 -5.81 -8.58 17.50
N PHE A 117 -6.56 -9.43 16.79
CA PHE A 117 -7.21 -10.59 17.40
C PHE A 117 -6.20 -11.59 17.98
N ALA A 118 -5.04 -11.75 17.33
CA ALA A 118 -3.96 -12.60 17.82
C ALA A 118 -3.33 -12.11 19.12
N SER A 119 -3.49 -10.83 19.50
CA SER A 119 -3.02 -10.25 20.76
C SER A 119 -1.56 -10.63 21.08
N ASN A 120 -0.67 -10.55 20.10
CA ASN A 120 0.75 -10.91 20.21
C ASN A 120 1.03 -12.39 20.62
N GLN A 121 0.06 -13.29 20.49
CA GLN A 121 0.30 -14.72 20.72
C GLN A 121 1.18 -15.29 19.61
N PRO A 122 2.40 -15.79 19.91
CA PRO A 122 3.36 -16.21 18.87
C PRO A 122 2.81 -17.25 17.89
N SER A 123 2.07 -18.24 18.40
CA SER A 123 1.46 -19.28 17.58
C SER A 123 0.42 -18.74 16.59
N ALA A 124 -0.38 -17.77 17.01
CA ALA A 124 -1.38 -17.12 16.15
C ALA A 124 -0.69 -16.25 15.08
N ILE A 125 0.36 -15.53 15.43
CA ILE A 125 1.18 -14.75 14.47
C ILE A 125 1.82 -15.67 13.43
N LEU A 126 2.38 -16.82 13.82
CA LEU A 126 2.95 -17.78 12.88
C LEU A 126 1.90 -18.39 11.93
N LEU A 127 0.65 -18.55 12.37
CA LEU A 127 -0.44 -18.98 11.49
C LEU A 127 -0.77 -17.90 10.45
N ILE A 128 -0.85 -16.65 10.86
CA ILE A 128 -1.06 -15.51 9.93
C ILE A 128 0.08 -15.45 8.91
N ASP A 129 1.33 -15.55 9.38
CA ASP A 129 2.51 -15.59 8.51
C ASP A 129 2.43 -16.72 7.47
N SER A 130 2.07 -17.93 7.93
CA SER A 130 1.89 -19.07 7.03
C SER A 130 0.80 -18.87 5.98
N ASP A 131 -0.29 -18.19 6.34
CA ASP A 131 -1.39 -17.92 5.41
C ASP A 131 -1.00 -16.87 4.35
N LEU A 132 -0.24 -15.85 4.73
CA LEU A 132 0.28 -14.84 3.79
C LEU A 132 1.26 -15.44 2.78
N LYS A 133 2.01 -16.47 3.14
CA LYS A 133 2.94 -17.17 2.24
C LYS A 133 2.25 -17.96 1.12
N LYS A 134 0.97 -18.27 1.27
CA LYS A 134 0.21 -19.09 0.30
C LYS A 134 -0.44 -18.25 -0.81
N LYS A 135 -0.45 -16.94 -0.66
CA LYS A 135 -0.96 -16.00 -1.66
C LYS A 135 0.13 -15.65 -2.67
#